data_9c538c1c50dcbe01c6cd9f5ed5996deb
#
_entry.id   9c538c1c50dcbe01c6cd9f5ed5996deb
#
_cell.length_a   1.000
_cell.length_b   1.000
_cell.length_c   1.000
_cell.angle_alpha   90.00
_cell.angle_beta   90.00
_cell.angle_gamma   90.00
#
_symmetry.space_group_name_H-M   'P 1'
#
loop_
_entity.id
_entity.type
_entity.pdbx_description
1 polymer ?
#
loop_
_entity_poly.entity_id
_entity_poly.type
_entity_poly.pdbx_seq_one_letter_code
_entity_poly.pdbx_strand_id
1 'polypeptide(L)'
;MFHPMAFTVVIALLGAMLLSVTFVPAAIALFVTGKVKEEEGALMRGARKLYAPALAWVMSHRAMAVGMALGVIVLSGVLTSRMGSEFVPSLSEGDFALQALRVPGTSLSQSVDMQQRLESLILGKVPEVERVFARTGTAEIASDPMPPNISDSYVMLKPREQWPDPGKSREALMADLQQAAALLPGSNYELSQPIQLRFNELISGVRSDVAVKVFGDDMDVLNTTAAKIATALQKVSGAAEVKVEQTSGLPVLTINIDRDKAARYGL
;
A
#
# COMPACT_ATOMS: atom_id res chain seq x y z
N MET A 1 11.07 4.07 12.86
CA MET A 1 10.48 2.83 13.41
C MET A 1 11.29 1.57 13.08
N PHE A 2 11.75 1.36 11.84
CA PHE A 2 12.43 0.11 11.43
C PHE A 2 13.85 -0.09 12.00
N HIS A 3 14.58 0.98 12.28
CA HIS A 3 15.95 0.89 12.77
C HIS A 3 16.05 0.13 14.13
N PRO A 4 15.20 0.42 15.15
CA PRO A 4 15.21 -0.34 16.39
C PRO A 4 14.83 -1.82 16.20
N MET A 5 13.83 -2.10 15.34
CA MET A 5 13.43 -3.48 15.02
C MET A 5 14.57 -4.28 14.39
N ALA A 6 15.24 -3.72 13.37
CA ALA A 6 16.36 -4.37 12.71
C ALA A 6 17.50 -4.66 13.70
N PHE A 7 17.79 -3.70 14.58
CA PHE A 7 18.82 -3.84 15.59
C PHE A 7 18.49 -4.96 16.59
N THR A 8 17.24 -5.04 17.04
CA THR A 8 16.78 -6.10 17.94
C THR A 8 16.92 -7.48 17.31
N VAL A 9 16.53 -7.63 16.05
CA VAL A 9 16.65 -8.89 15.32
C VAL A 9 18.11 -9.30 15.16
N VAL A 10 19.00 -8.39 14.78
CA VAL A 10 20.43 -8.67 14.65
C VAL A 10 21.06 -9.12 15.96
N ILE A 11 20.76 -8.42 17.07
CA ILE A 11 21.26 -8.81 18.40
C ILE A 11 20.71 -10.17 18.82
N ALA A 12 19.43 -10.43 18.58
CA ALA A 12 18.83 -11.74 18.91
C ALA A 12 19.49 -12.89 18.13
N LEU A 13 19.76 -12.68 16.83
CA LEU A 13 20.46 -13.66 15.99
C LEU A 13 21.90 -13.89 16.46
N LEU A 14 22.63 -12.85 16.80
CA LEU A 14 23.99 -12.97 17.36
C LEU A 14 23.96 -13.71 18.69
N GLY A 15 23.02 -13.40 19.57
CA GLY A 15 22.84 -14.12 20.83
C GLY A 15 22.52 -15.61 20.62
N ALA A 16 21.61 -15.92 19.70
CA ALA A 16 21.27 -17.30 19.33
C ALA A 16 22.48 -18.05 18.76
N MET A 17 23.28 -17.42 17.93
CA MET A 17 24.50 -18.00 17.38
C MET A 17 25.53 -18.32 18.49
N LEU A 18 25.77 -17.40 19.41
CA LEU A 18 26.67 -17.61 20.54
C LEU A 18 26.19 -18.75 21.44
N LEU A 19 24.88 -18.76 21.76
CA LEU A 19 24.30 -19.85 22.58
C LEU A 19 24.36 -21.18 21.86
N SER A 20 24.15 -21.22 20.56
CA SER A 20 24.27 -22.48 19.79
C SER A 20 25.66 -23.10 19.83
N VAL A 21 26.71 -22.26 19.83
CA VAL A 21 28.09 -22.74 19.84
C VAL A 21 28.59 -23.03 21.27
N THR A 22 28.06 -22.38 22.29
CA THR A 22 28.51 -22.48 23.67
C THR A 22 27.60 -23.37 24.53
N PHE A 23 26.33 -22.97 24.62
CA PHE A 23 25.36 -23.60 25.52
C PHE A 23 24.95 -25.00 25.04
N VAL A 24 24.72 -25.21 23.74
CA VAL A 24 24.25 -26.51 23.23
C VAL A 24 25.28 -27.62 23.46
N PRO A 25 26.57 -27.46 23.13
CA PRO A 25 27.58 -28.50 23.45
C PRO A 25 27.71 -28.75 24.96
N ALA A 26 27.69 -27.69 25.77
CA ALA A 26 27.76 -27.82 27.22
C ALA A 26 26.55 -28.54 27.79
N ALA A 27 25.35 -28.22 27.31
CA ALA A 27 24.12 -28.88 27.71
C ALA A 27 24.10 -30.35 27.30
N ILE A 28 24.58 -30.70 26.11
CA ILE A 28 24.70 -32.08 25.65
C ILE A 28 25.67 -32.84 26.60
N ALA A 29 26.81 -32.26 26.93
CA ALA A 29 27.78 -32.89 27.82
C ALA A 29 27.24 -33.12 29.25
N LEU A 30 26.38 -32.24 29.75
CA LEU A 30 25.80 -32.30 31.09
C LEU A 30 24.56 -33.19 31.17
N PHE A 31 23.67 -33.13 30.18
CA PHE A 31 22.35 -33.76 30.25
C PHE A 31 22.29 -35.12 29.51
N VAL A 32 23.11 -35.30 28.50
CA VAL A 32 23.15 -36.59 27.78
C VAL A 32 24.11 -37.54 28.48
N THR A 33 23.65 -38.12 29.58
CA THR A 33 24.38 -39.14 30.33
C THR A 33 23.88 -40.51 29.92
N GLY A 34 24.78 -41.39 29.42
CA GLY A 34 24.47 -42.77 29.06
C GLY A 34 25.27 -43.28 27.87
N LYS A 35 25.19 -44.56 27.61
CA LYS A 35 25.79 -45.16 26.41
C LYS A 35 24.96 -44.75 25.19
N VAL A 36 25.47 -43.81 24.43
CA VAL A 36 24.89 -43.45 23.13
C VAL A 36 25.07 -44.65 22.20
N LYS A 37 23.95 -45.16 21.66
CA LYS A 37 24.04 -46.18 20.62
C LYS A 37 24.70 -45.60 19.39
N GLU A 38 25.87 -46.10 19.03
CA GLU A 38 26.59 -45.68 17.81
C GLU A 38 25.95 -46.22 16.51
N GLU A 39 24.89 -47.04 16.62
CA GLU A 39 24.18 -47.55 15.46
C GLU A 39 23.38 -46.49 14.78
N GLU A 40 23.75 -46.19 13.55
CA GLU A 40 23.01 -45.26 12.70
C GLU A 40 21.57 -45.76 12.46
N GLY A 41 20.58 -44.98 12.79
CA GLY A 41 19.18 -45.26 12.49
C GLY A 41 18.94 -45.42 10.97
N ALA A 42 17.87 -46.12 10.60
CA ALA A 42 17.54 -46.39 9.20
C ALA A 42 17.43 -45.08 8.35
N LEU A 43 16.90 -44.01 8.92
CA LEU A 43 16.82 -42.70 8.30
C LEU A 43 18.20 -42.11 7.99
N MET A 44 19.14 -42.18 8.95
CA MET A 44 20.50 -41.69 8.79
C MET A 44 21.27 -42.49 7.75
N ARG A 45 21.10 -43.79 7.72
CA ARG A 45 21.68 -44.66 6.68
C ARG A 45 21.16 -44.33 5.30
N GLY A 46 19.86 -44.05 5.17
CA GLY A 46 19.25 -43.59 3.91
C GLY A 46 19.82 -42.27 3.45
N ALA A 47 19.84 -41.27 4.33
CA ALA A 47 20.42 -39.97 4.07
C ALA A 47 21.89 -40.03 3.67
N ARG A 48 22.68 -40.85 4.36
CA ARG A 48 24.11 -41.08 4.06
C ARG A 48 24.33 -41.71 2.69
N LYS A 49 23.49 -42.70 2.28
CA LYS A 49 23.55 -43.30 0.94
C LYS A 49 23.32 -42.30 -0.18
N LEU A 50 22.49 -41.30 0.06
CA LEU A 50 22.22 -40.25 -0.93
C LEU A 50 23.30 -39.17 -0.90
N TYR A 51 23.76 -38.78 0.28
CA TYR A 51 24.70 -37.68 0.48
C TYR A 51 26.15 -38.07 0.14
N ALA A 52 26.60 -39.26 0.51
CA ALA A 52 28.00 -39.67 0.34
C ALA A 52 28.48 -39.65 -1.13
N PRO A 53 27.73 -40.18 -2.12
CA PRO A 53 28.14 -40.07 -3.52
C PRO A 53 28.15 -38.63 -4.02
N ALA A 54 27.18 -37.80 -3.61
CA ALA A 54 27.14 -36.37 -3.98
C ALA A 54 28.35 -35.61 -3.41
N LEU A 55 28.68 -35.86 -2.14
CA LEU A 55 29.86 -35.29 -1.50
C LEU A 55 31.16 -35.72 -2.21
N ALA A 56 31.29 -37.02 -2.51
CA ALA A 56 32.46 -37.54 -3.22
C ALA A 56 32.62 -36.93 -4.61
N TRP A 57 31.53 -36.72 -5.31
CA TRP A 57 31.54 -36.07 -6.61
C TRP A 57 31.97 -34.59 -6.50
N VAL A 58 31.42 -33.82 -5.55
CA VAL A 58 31.82 -32.45 -5.29
C VAL A 58 33.29 -32.34 -4.92
N MET A 59 33.77 -33.21 -4.06
CA MET A 59 35.18 -33.22 -3.65
C MET A 59 36.13 -33.56 -4.79
N SER A 60 35.76 -34.48 -5.68
CA SER A 60 36.54 -34.82 -6.88
C SER A 60 36.55 -33.74 -7.92
N HIS A 61 35.46 -32.94 -8.00
CA HIS A 61 35.31 -31.85 -8.95
C HIS A 61 35.27 -30.45 -8.29
N ARG A 62 36.12 -30.26 -7.31
CA ARG A 62 36.16 -29.06 -6.45
C ARG A 62 36.15 -27.72 -7.26
N ALA A 63 36.91 -27.63 -8.35
CA ALA A 63 36.97 -26.46 -9.18
C ALA A 63 35.61 -26.16 -9.85
N MET A 64 34.92 -27.21 -10.32
CA MET A 64 33.59 -27.10 -10.91
C MET A 64 32.55 -26.73 -9.84
N ALA A 65 32.61 -27.27 -8.65
CA ALA A 65 31.71 -26.93 -7.55
C ALA A 65 31.88 -25.48 -7.11
N VAL A 66 33.11 -24.99 -6.98
CA VAL A 66 33.40 -23.58 -6.67
C VAL A 66 32.94 -22.68 -7.83
N GLY A 67 33.20 -23.05 -9.07
CA GLY A 67 32.75 -22.32 -10.25
C GLY A 67 31.22 -22.18 -10.31
N MET A 68 30.50 -23.27 -10.00
CA MET A 68 29.05 -23.29 -9.94
C MET A 68 28.52 -22.38 -8.82
N ALA A 69 29.13 -22.46 -7.62
CA ALA A 69 28.75 -21.60 -6.50
C ALA A 69 28.97 -20.12 -6.80
N LEU A 70 30.11 -19.76 -7.39
CA LEU A 70 30.39 -18.39 -7.86
C LEU A 70 29.41 -17.96 -8.95
N GLY A 71 29.09 -18.85 -9.88
CA GLY A 71 28.07 -18.59 -10.92
C GLY A 71 26.69 -18.28 -10.33
N VAL A 72 26.25 -19.02 -9.32
CA VAL A 72 24.99 -18.76 -8.60
C VAL A 72 25.04 -17.41 -7.87
N ILE A 73 26.15 -17.08 -7.21
CA ILE A 73 26.32 -15.80 -6.51
C ILE A 73 26.25 -14.64 -7.51
N VAL A 74 26.97 -14.72 -8.64
CA VAL A 74 26.95 -13.69 -9.69
C VAL A 74 25.54 -13.56 -10.28
N LEU A 75 24.90 -14.68 -10.61
CA LEU A 75 23.53 -14.69 -11.13
C LEU A 75 22.55 -14.04 -10.14
N SER A 76 22.65 -14.40 -8.86
CA SER A 76 21.83 -13.80 -7.80
C SER A 76 22.07 -12.29 -7.69
N GLY A 77 23.32 -11.85 -7.76
CA GLY A 77 23.68 -10.43 -7.77
C GLY A 77 23.09 -9.67 -8.97
N VAL A 78 23.17 -10.26 -10.16
CA VAL A 78 22.56 -9.68 -11.38
C VAL A 78 21.04 -9.63 -11.28
N LEU A 79 20.40 -10.70 -10.79
CA LEU A 79 18.95 -10.72 -10.58
C LEU A 79 18.54 -9.64 -9.57
N THR A 80 19.23 -9.57 -8.42
CA THR A 80 18.94 -8.57 -7.38
C THR A 80 19.11 -7.14 -7.90
N SER A 81 20.12 -6.88 -8.73
CA SER A 81 20.33 -5.54 -9.31
C SER A 81 19.25 -5.13 -10.31
N ARG A 82 18.50 -6.10 -10.85
CA ARG A 82 17.37 -5.87 -11.76
C ARG A 82 16.01 -5.89 -11.07
N MET A 83 15.95 -6.32 -9.83
CA MET A 83 14.73 -6.26 -9.03
C MET A 83 14.53 -4.83 -8.54
N GLY A 84 13.31 -4.30 -8.70
CA GLY A 84 12.91 -3.05 -8.06
C GLY A 84 12.90 -3.21 -6.54
N SER A 85 13.07 -2.12 -5.83
CA SER A 85 12.88 -2.09 -4.38
C SER A 85 11.52 -1.45 -4.07
N GLU A 86 10.61 -2.22 -3.52
CA GLU A 86 9.39 -1.70 -2.91
C GLU A 86 9.63 -1.56 -1.41
N PHE A 87 9.26 -0.41 -0.86
CA PHE A 87 9.42 -0.16 0.58
C PHE A 87 8.47 -1.03 1.42
N VAL A 88 7.28 -1.23 0.91
CA VAL A 88 6.30 -2.17 1.44
C VAL A 88 5.66 -2.89 0.27
N PRO A 89 5.75 -4.23 0.21
CA PRO A 89 5.09 -4.96 -0.86
C PRO A 89 3.57 -4.76 -0.77
N SER A 90 2.95 -4.45 -1.90
CA SER A 90 1.50 -4.33 -2.01
C SER A 90 0.89 -5.72 -1.82
N LEU A 91 0.23 -5.92 -0.68
CA LEU A 91 -0.57 -7.11 -0.42
C LEU A 91 -1.92 -6.97 -1.14
N SER A 92 -2.39 -8.04 -1.75
CA SER A 92 -3.76 -8.08 -2.28
C SER A 92 -4.73 -8.29 -1.11
N GLU A 93 -5.45 -7.24 -0.74
CA GLU A 93 -6.38 -7.24 0.40
C GLU A 93 -7.77 -7.82 0.05
N GLY A 94 -7.99 -8.16 -1.22
CA GLY A 94 -9.29 -8.63 -1.71
C GLY A 94 -10.19 -7.48 -2.13
N ASP A 95 -10.48 -6.56 -1.25
CA ASP A 95 -11.39 -5.43 -1.45
C ASP A 95 -10.68 -4.15 -1.94
N PHE A 96 -11.47 -3.14 -2.31
CA PHE A 96 -10.95 -1.83 -2.69
C PHE A 96 -11.42 -0.73 -1.73
N ALA A 97 -10.58 0.29 -1.55
CA ALA A 97 -10.96 1.56 -0.98
C ALA A 97 -11.04 2.60 -2.10
N LEU A 98 -12.15 3.32 -2.16
CA LEU A 98 -12.38 4.40 -3.11
C LEU A 98 -12.66 5.68 -2.33
N GLN A 99 -11.78 6.65 -2.49
CA GLN A 99 -12.00 7.97 -1.94
C GLN A 99 -12.60 8.89 -2.99
N ALA A 100 -13.65 9.62 -2.60
CA ALA A 100 -14.26 10.66 -3.42
C ALA A 100 -13.96 12.04 -2.80
N LEU A 101 -13.21 12.85 -3.54
CA LEU A 101 -12.85 14.23 -3.17
C LEU A 101 -13.66 15.19 -4.00
N ARG A 102 -14.54 15.93 -3.37
CA ARG A 102 -15.39 16.95 -4.00
C ARG A 102 -14.78 18.33 -3.82
N VAL A 103 -15.33 19.31 -4.51
CA VAL A 103 -14.89 20.69 -4.36
C VAL A 103 -14.99 21.11 -2.88
N PRO A 104 -13.93 21.73 -2.31
CA PRO A 104 -13.97 22.27 -0.96
C PRO A 104 -15.21 23.16 -0.75
N GLY A 105 -15.91 22.98 0.37
CA GLY A 105 -17.15 23.68 0.67
C GLY A 105 -18.43 23.00 0.16
N THR A 106 -18.34 21.85 -0.49
CA THR A 106 -19.52 21.01 -0.75
C THR A 106 -20.17 20.64 0.60
N SER A 107 -21.47 20.89 0.72
CA SER A 107 -22.21 20.60 1.95
C SER A 107 -22.28 19.10 2.22
N LEU A 108 -22.48 18.71 3.47
CA LEU A 108 -22.62 17.29 3.83
C LEU A 108 -23.78 16.63 3.10
N SER A 109 -24.94 17.31 3.01
CA SER A 109 -26.14 16.78 2.31
C SER A 109 -25.85 16.53 0.83
N GLN A 110 -25.21 17.47 0.14
CA GLN A 110 -24.81 17.31 -1.24
C GLN A 110 -23.78 16.18 -1.41
N SER A 111 -22.83 16.09 -0.50
CA SER A 111 -21.81 15.03 -0.53
C SER A 111 -22.43 13.65 -0.35
N VAL A 112 -23.41 13.51 0.54
CA VAL A 112 -24.14 12.26 0.76
C VAL A 112 -24.95 11.87 -0.48
N ASP A 113 -25.67 12.82 -1.11
CA ASP A 113 -26.42 12.54 -2.34
C ASP A 113 -25.49 12.09 -3.50
N MET A 114 -24.38 12.77 -3.68
CA MET A 114 -23.38 12.38 -4.69
C MET A 114 -22.78 11.00 -4.38
N GLN A 115 -22.56 10.70 -3.10
CA GLN A 115 -22.03 9.42 -2.66
C GLN A 115 -23.01 8.28 -2.93
N GLN A 116 -24.28 8.44 -2.62
CA GLN A 116 -25.33 7.44 -2.89
C GLN A 116 -25.46 7.12 -4.38
N ARG A 117 -25.34 8.13 -5.23
CA ARG A 117 -25.30 7.95 -6.70
C ARG A 117 -24.09 7.15 -7.14
N LEU A 118 -22.91 7.44 -6.56
CA LEU A 118 -21.69 6.69 -6.85
C LEU A 118 -21.82 5.21 -6.46
N GLU A 119 -22.32 4.93 -5.26
CA GLU A 119 -22.53 3.58 -4.77
C GLU A 119 -23.52 2.79 -5.65
N SER A 120 -24.63 3.42 -6.01
CA SER A 120 -25.62 2.84 -6.90
C SER A 120 -25.06 2.55 -8.29
N LEU A 121 -24.22 3.45 -8.81
CA LEU A 121 -23.58 3.29 -10.10
C LEU A 121 -22.56 2.14 -10.10
N ILE A 122 -21.72 2.06 -9.07
CA ILE A 122 -20.72 0.98 -8.92
C ILE A 122 -21.45 -0.38 -8.84
N LEU A 123 -22.46 -0.49 -7.98
CA LEU A 123 -23.26 -1.72 -7.84
C LEU A 123 -23.96 -2.14 -9.14
N GLY A 124 -24.38 -1.16 -9.94
CA GLY A 124 -25.05 -1.43 -11.23
C GLY A 124 -24.13 -1.76 -12.38
N LYS A 125 -22.87 -1.30 -12.34
CA LYS A 125 -21.92 -1.42 -13.47
C LYS A 125 -20.85 -2.48 -13.26
N VAL A 126 -20.51 -2.81 -12.02
CA VAL A 126 -19.44 -3.74 -11.67
C VAL A 126 -20.03 -4.95 -10.96
N PRO A 127 -20.39 -6.02 -11.66
CA PRO A 127 -21.11 -7.17 -11.12
C PRO A 127 -20.33 -7.98 -10.09
N GLU A 128 -18.99 -7.82 -10.05
CA GLU A 128 -18.10 -8.42 -9.07
C GLU A 128 -18.25 -7.81 -7.67
N VAL A 129 -18.84 -6.62 -7.57
CA VAL A 129 -19.06 -5.92 -6.30
C VAL A 129 -20.26 -6.54 -5.59
N GLU A 130 -20.09 -6.87 -4.30
CA GLU A 130 -21.16 -7.33 -3.42
C GLU A 130 -21.91 -6.16 -2.80
N ARG A 131 -21.16 -5.23 -2.23
CA ARG A 131 -21.69 -4.04 -1.56
C ARG A 131 -20.68 -2.91 -1.54
N VAL A 132 -21.19 -1.70 -1.44
CA VAL A 132 -20.40 -0.50 -1.23
C VAL A 132 -21.00 0.23 -0.03
N PHE A 133 -20.15 0.75 0.84
CA PHE A 133 -20.56 1.65 1.91
C PHE A 133 -19.48 2.71 2.11
N ALA A 134 -19.89 3.87 2.58
CA ALA A 134 -18.96 4.99 2.73
C ALA A 134 -19.17 5.73 4.04
N ARG A 135 -18.08 6.35 4.49
CA ARG A 135 -18.08 7.35 5.53
C ARG A 135 -17.89 8.73 4.87
N THR A 136 -18.78 9.67 5.14
CA THR A 136 -18.71 11.03 4.63
C THR A 136 -18.67 12.02 5.78
N GLY A 137 -17.66 12.89 5.80
CA GLY A 137 -17.49 13.87 6.86
C GLY A 137 -17.06 13.27 8.21
N THR A 138 -17.10 14.09 9.24
CA THR A 138 -16.66 13.75 10.59
C THR A 138 -17.82 13.22 11.44
N ALA A 139 -17.61 12.15 12.19
CA ALA A 139 -18.56 11.67 13.18
C ALA A 139 -18.63 12.60 14.40
N GLU A 140 -19.69 12.50 15.23
CA GLU A 140 -19.83 13.27 16.47
C GLU A 140 -18.63 13.10 17.41
N ILE A 141 -18.08 11.90 17.50
CA ILE A 141 -16.83 11.61 18.21
C ILE A 141 -15.72 11.48 17.17
N ALA A 142 -15.01 12.59 16.95
CA ALA A 142 -13.99 12.69 15.93
C ALA A 142 -12.68 12.03 16.38
N SER A 143 -12.54 10.75 16.09
CA SER A 143 -11.23 10.08 16.14
C SER A 143 -10.38 10.34 14.87
N ASP A 144 -11.04 10.76 13.79
CA ASP A 144 -10.43 11.00 12.49
C ASP A 144 -11.27 12.10 11.77
N PRO A 145 -10.92 13.38 11.97
CA PRO A 145 -11.65 14.50 11.41
C PRO A 145 -11.50 14.53 9.88
N MET A 146 -12.62 14.46 9.17
CA MET A 146 -12.67 14.49 7.72
C MET A 146 -13.64 15.59 7.27
N PRO A 147 -13.28 16.48 6.33
CA PRO A 147 -14.16 17.50 5.87
C PRO A 147 -15.38 16.93 5.12
N PRO A 148 -16.52 17.62 5.10
CA PRO A 148 -17.77 17.08 4.54
C PRO A 148 -17.72 16.81 3.04
N ASN A 149 -16.77 17.39 2.32
CA ASN A 149 -16.57 17.17 0.88
C ASN A 149 -15.80 15.88 0.55
N ILE A 150 -15.33 15.14 1.54
CA ILE A 150 -14.58 13.90 1.35
C ILE A 150 -15.42 12.69 1.81
N SER A 151 -15.36 11.62 1.04
CA SER A 151 -15.96 10.33 1.40
C SER A 151 -14.94 9.21 1.20
N ASP A 152 -14.78 8.36 2.20
CA ASP A 152 -14.03 7.11 2.13
C ASP A 152 -15.01 5.96 1.94
N SER A 153 -14.97 5.33 0.77
CA SER A 153 -15.83 4.21 0.42
C SER A 153 -15.06 2.90 0.47
N TYR A 154 -15.73 1.86 0.94
CA TYR A 154 -15.23 0.49 0.93
C TYR A 154 -16.05 -0.32 -0.06
N VAL A 155 -15.39 -0.85 -1.07
CA VAL A 155 -15.98 -1.63 -2.15
C VAL A 155 -15.66 -3.10 -1.87
N MET A 156 -16.64 -3.81 -1.34
CA MET A 156 -16.52 -5.23 -0.97
C MET A 156 -16.82 -6.09 -2.19
N LEU A 157 -15.96 -7.06 -2.46
CA LEU A 157 -16.10 -7.94 -3.61
C LEU A 157 -16.81 -9.26 -3.23
N LYS A 158 -17.52 -9.82 -4.20
CA LYS A 158 -18.04 -11.18 -4.10
C LYS A 158 -16.90 -12.20 -4.08
N PRO A 159 -17.11 -13.40 -3.52
CA PRO A 159 -16.20 -14.52 -3.74
C PRO A 159 -15.92 -14.75 -5.22
N ARG A 160 -14.70 -15.09 -5.58
CA ARG A 160 -14.26 -15.22 -6.99
C ARG A 160 -15.11 -16.19 -7.81
N GLU A 161 -15.65 -17.20 -7.16
CA GLU A 161 -16.52 -18.21 -7.79
C GLU A 161 -17.85 -17.63 -8.28
N GLN A 162 -18.25 -16.47 -7.76
CA GLN A 162 -19.48 -15.76 -8.12
C GLN A 162 -19.26 -14.64 -9.14
N TRP A 163 -18.04 -14.45 -9.60
CA TRP A 163 -17.74 -13.44 -10.61
C TRP A 163 -18.18 -13.92 -11.99
N PRO A 164 -18.67 -13.03 -12.86
CA PRO A 164 -18.98 -13.38 -14.26
C PRO A 164 -17.76 -13.96 -14.99
N ASP A 165 -16.57 -13.44 -14.68
CA ASP A 165 -15.28 -13.96 -15.12
C ASP A 165 -14.36 -14.16 -13.91
N PRO A 166 -14.24 -15.39 -13.38
CA PRO A 166 -13.33 -15.68 -12.25
C PRO A 166 -11.85 -15.45 -12.57
N GLY A 167 -11.47 -15.39 -13.84
CA GLY A 167 -10.10 -15.15 -14.32
C GLY A 167 -9.74 -13.67 -14.43
N LYS A 168 -10.70 -12.76 -14.26
CA LYS A 168 -10.48 -11.30 -14.38
C LYS A 168 -9.40 -10.83 -13.42
N SER A 169 -8.42 -10.08 -13.96
CA SER A 169 -7.32 -9.56 -13.18
C SER A 169 -7.80 -8.42 -12.24
N ARG A 170 -7.01 -8.17 -11.20
CA ARG A 170 -7.29 -7.07 -10.26
C ARG A 170 -7.19 -5.71 -10.94
N GLU A 171 -6.23 -5.55 -11.84
CA GLU A 171 -6.01 -4.33 -12.60
C GLU A 171 -7.19 -4.04 -13.54
N ALA A 172 -7.73 -5.07 -14.19
CA ALA A 172 -8.92 -4.93 -15.02
C ALA A 172 -10.14 -4.51 -14.19
N LEU A 173 -10.32 -5.11 -13.01
CA LEU A 173 -11.42 -4.72 -12.12
C LEU A 173 -11.24 -3.28 -11.59
N MET A 174 -10.01 -2.88 -11.26
CA MET A 174 -9.70 -1.51 -10.86
C MET A 174 -10.02 -0.51 -11.99
N ALA A 175 -9.68 -0.86 -13.23
CA ALA A 175 -10.02 -0.04 -14.40
C ALA A 175 -11.55 0.10 -14.58
N ASP A 176 -12.32 -0.96 -14.35
CA ASP A 176 -13.78 -0.90 -14.43
C ASP A 176 -14.39 -0.02 -13.34
N LEU A 177 -13.85 -0.10 -12.12
CA LEU A 177 -14.28 0.77 -11.00
C LEU A 177 -13.95 2.24 -11.30
N GLN A 178 -12.77 2.54 -11.83
CA GLN A 178 -12.38 3.88 -12.25
C GLN A 178 -13.28 4.41 -13.37
N GLN A 179 -13.56 3.57 -14.37
CA GLN A 179 -14.44 3.92 -15.46
C GLN A 179 -15.88 4.18 -14.99
N ALA A 180 -16.38 3.35 -14.08
CA ALA A 180 -17.69 3.57 -13.48
C ALA A 180 -17.74 4.89 -12.70
N ALA A 181 -16.75 5.16 -11.84
CA ALA A 181 -16.67 6.40 -11.07
C ALA A 181 -16.55 7.64 -11.97
N ALA A 182 -15.80 7.58 -13.05
CA ALA A 182 -15.61 8.68 -14.00
C ALA A 182 -16.91 9.12 -14.72
N LEU A 183 -17.97 8.32 -14.70
CA LEU A 183 -19.28 8.70 -15.24
C LEU A 183 -19.98 9.75 -14.38
N LEU A 184 -19.56 9.95 -13.14
CA LEU A 184 -20.13 10.95 -12.23
C LEU A 184 -19.18 12.16 -12.14
N PRO A 185 -19.54 13.32 -12.74
CA PRO A 185 -18.74 14.52 -12.64
C PRO A 185 -18.82 15.15 -11.24
N GLY A 186 -17.86 16.01 -10.91
CA GLY A 186 -17.85 16.81 -9.69
C GLY A 186 -17.09 16.22 -8.51
N SER A 187 -16.40 15.10 -8.72
CA SER A 187 -15.49 14.51 -7.74
C SER A 187 -14.22 14.02 -8.42
N ASN A 188 -13.12 14.09 -7.70
CA ASN A 188 -11.92 13.32 -8.03
C ASN A 188 -11.97 12.01 -7.26
N TYR A 189 -11.63 10.93 -7.92
CA TYR A 189 -11.69 9.58 -7.34
C TYR A 189 -10.29 8.99 -7.21
N GLU A 190 -9.99 8.42 -6.05
CA GLU A 190 -8.76 7.69 -5.76
C GLU A 190 -9.09 6.26 -5.40
N LEU A 191 -8.52 5.31 -6.16
CA LEU A 191 -8.64 3.90 -5.83
C LEU A 191 -7.35 3.42 -5.14
N SER A 192 -7.55 2.69 -4.05
CA SER A 192 -6.49 2.04 -3.28
C SER A 192 -7.02 0.77 -2.61
N GLN A 193 -6.30 0.29 -1.65
CA GLN A 193 -6.74 -0.81 -0.79
C GLN A 193 -6.89 -0.30 0.64
N PRO A 194 -7.78 -0.88 1.46
CA PRO A 194 -8.10 -0.37 2.79
C PRO A 194 -6.90 -0.22 3.73
N ILE A 195 -6.03 -1.23 3.81
CA ILE A 195 -4.84 -1.21 4.66
C ILE A 195 -3.74 -0.34 4.02
N GLN A 196 -3.54 -0.46 2.71
CA GLN A 196 -2.56 0.34 1.98
C GLN A 196 -2.84 1.84 2.13
N LEU A 197 -4.10 2.26 2.02
CA LEU A 197 -4.53 3.64 2.22
C LEU A 197 -4.10 4.16 3.61
N ARG A 198 -4.39 3.40 4.66
CA ARG A 198 -4.02 3.77 6.03
C ARG A 198 -2.52 3.76 6.26
N PHE A 199 -1.83 2.82 5.65
CA PHE A 199 -0.38 2.69 5.77
C PHE A 199 0.34 3.88 5.13
N ASN A 200 -0.06 4.28 3.92
CA ASN A 200 0.49 5.43 3.22
C ASN A 200 0.25 6.73 4.00
N GLU A 201 -0.96 6.90 4.52
CA GLU A 201 -1.36 8.06 5.33
C GLU A 201 -0.49 8.19 6.62
N LEU A 202 -0.24 7.07 7.31
CA LEU A 202 0.57 7.05 8.53
C LEU A 202 2.07 7.32 8.28
N ILE A 203 2.60 6.86 7.15
CA ILE A 203 4.03 7.00 6.86
C ILE A 203 4.38 8.33 6.23
N SER A 204 3.62 8.75 5.22
CA SER A 204 3.95 9.93 4.40
C SER A 204 2.98 11.10 4.61
N GLY A 205 1.89 10.89 5.33
CA GLY A 205 0.83 11.89 5.52
C GLY A 205 0.06 12.19 4.23
N VAL A 206 0.22 11.34 3.21
CA VAL A 206 -0.49 11.39 1.93
C VAL A 206 -0.96 9.99 1.58
N ARG A 207 -2.03 9.88 0.81
CA ARG A 207 -2.66 8.60 0.45
C ARG A 207 -2.09 7.99 -0.83
N SER A 208 -1.40 8.80 -1.62
CA SER A 208 -0.77 8.40 -2.88
C SER A 208 0.60 7.75 -2.63
N ASP A 209 1.06 6.92 -3.56
CA ASP A 209 2.39 6.28 -3.49
C ASP A 209 3.53 7.31 -3.63
N VAL A 210 3.28 8.41 -4.36
CA VAL A 210 4.24 9.50 -4.55
C VAL A 210 3.57 10.83 -4.26
N ALA A 211 4.21 11.68 -3.45
CA ALA A 211 3.78 13.03 -3.18
C ALA A 211 4.88 14.04 -3.45
N VAL A 212 4.55 15.08 -4.21
CA VAL A 212 5.42 16.24 -4.41
C VAL A 212 4.89 17.40 -3.57
N LYS A 213 5.64 17.79 -2.55
CA LYS A 213 5.28 18.89 -1.66
C LYS A 213 5.98 20.17 -2.11
N VAL A 214 5.22 21.22 -2.34
CA VAL A 214 5.71 22.55 -2.71
C VAL A 214 5.51 23.48 -1.50
N PHE A 215 6.55 24.20 -1.12
CA PHE A 215 6.54 25.11 0.03
C PHE A 215 6.76 26.54 -0.44
N GLY A 216 6.07 27.49 0.18
CA GLY A 216 6.19 28.91 -0.08
C GLY A 216 5.15 29.71 0.71
N ASP A 217 5.25 31.04 0.66
CA ASP A 217 4.38 31.95 1.43
C ASP A 217 3.19 32.47 0.60
N ASP A 218 3.25 32.34 -0.73
CA ASP A 218 2.24 32.85 -1.67
C ASP A 218 1.43 31.70 -2.27
N MET A 219 0.13 31.66 -2.00
CA MET A 219 -0.78 30.61 -2.43
C MET A 219 -0.97 30.56 -3.96
N ASP A 220 -0.95 31.69 -4.64
CA ASP A 220 -1.13 31.75 -6.10
C ASP A 220 0.11 31.21 -6.81
N VAL A 221 1.29 31.53 -6.28
CA VAL A 221 2.57 30.98 -6.75
C VAL A 221 2.63 29.47 -6.50
N LEU A 222 2.20 29.01 -5.32
CA LEU A 222 2.13 27.58 -4.98
C LEU A 222 1.22 26.82 -5.94
N ASN A 223 0.01 27.30 -6.16
CA ASN A 223 -0.98 26.68 -7.05
C ASN A 223 -0.48 26.63 -8.50
N THR A 224 0.09 27.74 -8.99
CA THR A 224 0.65 27.80 -10.34
C THR A 224 1.83 26.83 -10.51
N THR A 225 2.68 26.73 -9.51
CA THR A 225 3.84 25.83 -9.51
C THR A 225 3.39 24.37 -9.45
N ALA A 226 2.45 24.03 -8.58
CA ALA A 226 1.88 22.69 -8.48
C ALA A 226 1.22 22.24 -9.79
N ALA A 227 0.47 23.13 -10.47
CA ALA A 227 -0.12 22.85 -11.77
C ALA A 227 0.94 22.57 -12.87
N LYS A 228 2.05 23.32 -12.87
CA LYS A 228 3.18 23.06 -13.79
C LYS A 228 3.84 21.70 -13.52
N ILE A 229 4.03 21.37 -12.25
CA ILE A 229 4.59 20.08 -11.85
C ILE A 229 3.65 18.94 -12.28
N ALA A 230 2.34 19.06 -12.02
CA ALA A 230 1.37 18.05 -12.43
C ALA A 230 1.39 17.84 -13.96
N THR A 231 1.45 18.92 -14.74
CA THR A 231 1.54 18.84 -16.20
C THR A 231 2.84 18.14 -16.67
N ALA A 232 3.93 18.31 -15.95
CA ALA A 232 5.19 17.62 -16.24
C ALA A 232 5.10 16.13 -15.88
N LEU A 233 4.52 15.82 -14.73
CA LEU A 233 4.36 14.43 -14.24
C LEU A 233 3.42 13.61 -15.13
N GLN A 234 2.34 14.21 -15.65
CA GLN A 234 1.41 13.54 -16.59
C GLN A 234 2.09 13.04 -17.87
N LYS A 235 3.26 13.56 -18.22
CA LYS A 235 4.04 13.14 -19.40
C LYS A 235 4.99 11.98 -19.07
N VAL A 236 5.16 11.62 -17.81
CA VAL A 236 6.05 10.55 -17.38
C VAL A 236 5.35 9.22 -17.59
N SER A 237 6.01 8.31 -18.30
CA SER A 237 5.48 6.96 -18.51
C SER A 237 5.35 6.22 -17.16
N GLY A 238 4.16 5.69 -16.88
CA GLY A 238 3.84 5.02 -15.62
C GLY A 238 3.25 5.94 -14.55
N ALA A 239 3.20 7.26 -14.76
CA ALA A 239 2.46 8.15 -13.87
C ALA A 239 0.95 7.99 -14.11
N ALA A 240 0.23 7.60 -13.08
CA ALA A 240 -1.23 7.48 -13.07
C ALA A 240 -1.80 8.40 -11.98
N GLU A 241 -3.06 8.82 -12.15
CA GLU A 241 -3.82 9.59 -11.14
C GLU A 241 -3.11 10.86 -10.64
N VAL A 242 -2.36 11.54 -11.54
CA VAL A 242 -1.66 12.79 -11.19
C VAL A 242 -2.66 13.89 -10.94
N LYS A 243 -2.68 14.42 -9.73
CA LYS A 243 -3.58 15.50 -9.32
C LYS A 243 -2.87 16.51 -8.44
N VAL A 244 -3.44 17.71 -8.40
CA VAL A 244 -3.08 18.79 -7.49
C VAL A 244 -4.16 18.89 -6.43
N GLU A 245 -3.77 19.03 -5.17
CA GLU A 245 -4.71 19.25 -4.09
C GLU A 245 -5.48 20.55 -4.30
N GLN A 246 -6.80 20.51 -4.16
CA GLN A 246 -7.63 21.67 -4.32
C GLN A 246 -7.55 22.56 -3.08
N THR A 247 -6.92 23.71 -3.22
CA THR A 247 -6.78 24.73 -2.17
C THR A 247 -7.71 25.92 -2.36
N SER A 248 -8.38 26.00 -3.52
CA SER A 248 -9.29 27.10 -3.90
C SER A 248 -10.51 26.52 -4.62
N GLY A 249 -11.53 27.34 -4.83
CA GLY A 249 -12.74 26.95 -5.57
C GLY A 249 -14.00 26.90 -4.70
N LEU A 250 -13.92 27.33 -3.44
CA LEU A 250 -15.12 27.59 -2.62
C LEU A 250 -15.89 28.75 -3.23
N PRO A 251 -17.12 28.54 -3.73
CA PRO A 251 -17.97 29.64 -4.07
C PRO A 251 -18.39 30.37 -2.78
N VAL A 252 -17.84 31.55 -2.55
CA VAL A 252 -18.19 32.40 -1.40
C VAL A 252 -19.16 33.46 -1.88
N LEU A 253 -20.39 33.44 -1.36
CA LEU A 253 -21.33 34.54 -1.54
C LEU A 253 -21.01 35.59 -0.47
N THR A 254 -20.42 36.71 -0.91
CA THR A 254 -20.13 37.81 -0.01
C THR A 254 -21.18 38.92 -0.23
N ILE A 255 -21.90 39.27 0.83
CA ILE A 255 -22.83 40.39 0.84
C ILE A 255 -22.14 41.60 1.48
N ASN A 256 -21.70 42.52 0.66
CA ASN A 256 -21.13 43.79 1.14
C ASN A 256 -22.25 44.79 1.35
N ILE A 257 -22.55 45.09 2.60
CA ILE A 257 -23.58 46.09 2.94
C ILE A 257 -23.00 47.49 2.70
N ASP A 258 -23.63 48.23 1.78
CA ASP A 258 -23.37 49.65 1.62
C ASP A 258 -24.03 50.42 2.78
N ARG A 259 -23.22 50.65 3.82
CA ARG A 259 -23.70 51.26 5.08
C ARG A 259 -24.29 52.66 4.89
N ASP A 260 -23.77 53.43 3.92
CA ASP A 260 -24.28 54.79 3.62
C ASP A 260 -25.66 54.75 2.99
N LYS A 261 -25.93 53.78 2.14
CA LYS A 261 -27.26 53.54 1.60
C LYS A 261 -28.20 52.94 2.62
N ALA A 262 -27.76 51.98 3.42
CA ALA A 262 -28.57 51.36 4.46
C ALA A 262 -29.05 52.42 5.47
N ALA A 263 -28.15 53.30 5.93
CA ALA A 263 -28.50 54.40 6.83
C ALA A 263 -29.60 55.32 6.30
N ARG A 264 -29.75 55.50 4.97
CA ARG A 264 -30.83 56.29 4.39
C ARG A 264 -32.22 55.65 4.53
N TYR A 265 -32.24 54.35 4.79
CA TYR A 265 -33.47 53.57 5.02
C TYR A 265 -33.70 53.25 6.48
N GLY A 266 -32.87 53.81 7.38
CA GLY A 266 -32.97 53.59 8.81
C GLY A 266 -32.49 52.19 9.29
N LEU A 267 -31.66 51.52 8.47
CA LEU A 267 -31.06 50.20 8.75
C LEU A 267 -29.62 50.36 9.25
#